data_0793cce7b4885ea822dd907e06db6191
#
_entry.id   0793cce7b4885ea822dd907e06db6191
#
_cell.length_a   1.000
_cell.length_b   1.000
_cell.length_c   1.000
_cell.angle_alpha   90.00
_cell.angle_beta   90.00
_cell.angle_gamma   90.00
#
_symmetry.space_group_name_H-M   'P 1'
#
loop_
_entity.id
_entity.type
_entity.pdbx_description
1 polymer ?
#
loop_
_entity_poly.entity_id
_entity_poly.type
_entity_poly.pdbx_seq_one_letter_code
_entity_poly.pdbx_strand_id
1 'polypeptide(L)'
;MPAELTDAALLDRLAGVLAGADDALLPLAGTDEHSRQTAAALRVGEPIDGRIALVVPTSGSTGSPKGAQLSADALLAAAAATHERLGGPGNWLLALPATHIAGLQVLIRALAAGTTPVRIRTPGFDPAALPGAVAALGPGRRYTSLVSNQLATALEDPGAAAALAELDAVLLGGGPAPAALLERAAAIGINVVRTYGMSETAGGCVYDGVPLAGVGLRLDDGRIHLGGPTLASGYRNPPAVSRGSAELAERSRSGNRRIDSAVSRGSAELAERSRSGNRRID
;
A
#
# COMPACT_ATOMS: atom_id res chain seq x y z
N MET A 1 5.95 -27.71 11.12
CA MET A 1 6.02 -27.07 9.78
C MET A 1 4.71 -26.33 9.60
N PRO A 2 4.67 -24.99 9.62
CA PRO A 2 3.46 -24.32 9.14
C PRO A 2 3.33 -24.62 7.65
N ALA A 3 2.19 -25.20 7.24
CA ALA A 3 1.87 -25.40 5.83
C ALA A 3 1.86 -24.03 5.14
N GLU A 4 2.30 -23.95 3.89
CA GLU A 4 2.08 -22.78 3.07
C GLU A 4 0.58 -22.46 3.10
N LEU A 5 0.22 -21.27 3.58
CA LEU A 5 -1.16 -20.84 3.64
C LEU A 5 -1.72 -20.81 2.21
N THR A 6 -2.83 -21.47 1.99
CA THR A 6 -3.59 -21.32 0.74
C THR A 6 -4.06 -19.85 0.62
N ASP A 7 -4.33 -19.41 -0.60
CA ASP A 7 -4.83 -18.05 -0.83
C ASP A 7 -6.08 -17.72 0.01
N ALA A 8 -7.00 -18.69 0.14
CA ALA A 8 -8.21 -18.55 0.97
C ALA A 8 -7.83 -18.39 2.45
N ALA A 9 -6.93 -19.21 2.97
CA ALA A 9 -6.49 -19.13 4.37
C ALA A 9 -5.76 -17.80 4.67
N LEU A 10 -5.00 -17.25 3.72
CA LEU A 10 -4.38 -15.93 3.87
C LEU A 10 -5.44 -14.82 3.92
N LEU A 11 -6.46 -14.87 3.05
CA LEU A 11 -7.56 -13.91 3.06
C LEU A 11 -8.37 -13.97 4.36
N ASP A 12 -8.69 -15.17 4.84
CA ASP A 12 -9.39 -15.37 6.12
C ASP A 12 -8.58 -14.79 7.29
N ARG A 13 -7.27 -15.07 7.31
CA ARG A 13 -6.39 -14.51 8.33
C ARG A 13 -6.28 -13.00 8.26
N LEU A 14 -6.18 -12.43 7.05
CA LEU A 14 -6.20 -10.97 6.87
C LEU A 14 -7.54 -10.37 7.34
N ALA A 15 -8.66 -10.99 7.01
CA ALA A 15 -9.97 -10.55 7.49
C ALA A 15 -10.05 -10.60 9.03
N GLY A 16 -9.57 -11.67 9.65
CA GLY A 16 -9.53 -11.84 11.11
C GLY A 16 -8.71 -10.75 11.81
N VAL A 17 -7.48 -10.46 11.33
CA VAL A 17 -6.64 -9.43 11.97
C VAL A 17 -7.18 -8.01 11.70
N LEU A 18 -7.81 -7.76 10.57
CA LEU A 18 -8.46 -6.48 10.29
C LEU A 18 -9.71 -6.25 11.16
N ALA A 19 -10.40 -7.33 11.53
CA ALA A 19 -11.53 -7.30 12.46
C ALA A 19 -11.10 -7.29 13.94
N GLY A 20 -9.80 -7.42 14.25
CA GLY A 20 -9.28 -7.54 15.61
C GLY A 20 -9.61 -8.87 16.29
N ALA A 21 -9.96 -9.90 15.52
CA ALA A 21 -10.30 -11.24 16.02
C ALA A 21 -9.09 -12.17 16.12
N ASP A 22 -8.04 -11.90 15.36
CA ASP A 22 -6.82 -12.71 15.27
C ASP A 22 -5.58 -11.94 15.75
N ASP A 23 -4.52 -12.68 16.09
CA ASP A 23 -3.19 -12.12 16.36
C ASP A 23 -2.57 -11.47 15.12
N ALA A 24 -1.74 -10.44 15.34
CA ALA A 24 -1.03 -9.75 14.28
C ALA A 24 -0.25 -10.70 13.35
N LEU A 25 -0.29 -10.44 12.04
CA LEU A 25 0.41 -11.25 11.05
C LEU A 25 1.76 -10.65 10.68
N LEU A 26 2.74 -11.55 10.51
CA LEU A 26 4.02 -11.29 9.86
C LEU A 26 4.06 -12.07 8.53
N PRO A 27 3.86 -11.43 7.37
CA PRO A 27 3.91 -12.11 6.08
C PRO A 27 5.37 -12.45 5.73
N LEU A 28 5.64 -13.73 5.51
CA LEU A 28 6.95 -14.26 5.12
C LEU A 28 6.84 -15.03 3.79
N ALA A 29 7.91 -14.98 3.00
CA ALA A 29 7.93 -15.60 1.66
C ALA A 29 7.98 -17.14 1.69
N GLY A 30 8.33 -17.73 2.82
CA GLY A 30 8.47 -19.18 2.97
C GLY A 30 8.99 -19.57 4.35
N THR A 31 9.56 -20.77 4.43
CA THR A 31 10.14 -21.36 5.65
C THR A 31 11.66 -21.53 5.57
N ASP A 32 12.31 -20.84 4.64
CA ASP A 32 13.76 -20.84 4.46
C ASP A 32 14.50 -20.18 5.64
N GLU A 33 15.82 -20.22 5.62
CA GLU A 33 16.65 -19.67 6.69
C GLU A 33 16.45 -18.17 6.83
N HIS A 34 16.31 -17.43 5.73
CA HIS A 34 16.08 -15.99 5.75
C HIS A 34 14.73 -15.65 6.43
N SER A 35 13.66 -16.40 6.10
CA SER A 35 12.36 -16.25 6.73
C SER A 35 12.40 -16.57 8.22
N ARG A 36 13.13 -17.63 8.64
CA ARG A 36 13.33 -17.96 10.06
C ARG A 36 14.08 -16.86 10.81
N GLN A 37 15.16 -16.33 10.24
CA GLN A 37 15.93 -15.23 10.83
C GLN A 37 15.08 -13.95 10.96
N THR A 38 14.27 -13.64 9.95
CA THR A 38 13.34 -12.51 9.98
C THR A 38 12.28 -12.69 11.08
N ALA A 39 11.69 -13.89 11.19
CA ALA A 39 10.72 -14.21 12.24
C ALA A 39 11.32 -14.07 13.64
N ALA A 40 12.54 -14.58 13.85
CA ALA A 40 13.25 -14.44 15.13
C ALA A 40 13.60 -12.98 15.45
N ALA A 41 14.14 -12.23 14.48
CA ALA A 41 14.49 -10.83 14.64
C ALA A 41 13.26 -9.96 14.96
N LEU A 42 12.10 -10.27 14.37
CA LEU A 42 10.84 -9.56 14.61
C LEU A 42 10.01 -10.18 15.75
N ARG A 43 10.61 -11.13 16.48
CA ARG A 43 10.06 -11.70 17.73
C ARG A 43 8.64 -12.26 17.54
N VAL A 44 8.51 -13.16 16.55
CA VAL A 44 7.25 -13.93 16.36
C VAL A 44 6.94 -14.75 17.60
N GLY A 45 5.66 -14.75 18.03
CA GLY A 45 5.20 -15.42 19.23
C GLY A 45 5.30 -14.58 20.52
N GLU A 46 5.97 -13.40 20.47
CA GLU A 46 5.98 -12.48 21.61
C GLU A 46 4.82 -11.47 21.53
N PRO A 47 4.34 -10.98 22.69
CA PRO A 47 3.27 -9.97 22.73
C PRO A 47 3.56 -8.72 21.89
N ILE A 48 2.52 -8.15 21.32
CA ILE A 48 2.51 -6.91 20.56
C ILE A 48 1.26 -6.10 20.97
N ASP A 49 1.28 -4.79 20.70
CA ASP A 49 0.09 -3.94 20.92
C ASP A 49 -1.11 -4.50 20.13
N GLY A 50 -2.24 -4.74 20.82
CA GLY A 50 -3.42 -5.37 20.24
C GLY A 50 -4.08 -4.58 19.10
N ARG A 51 -3.68 -3.32 18.86
CA ARG A 51 -4.11 -2.53 17.70
C ARG A 51 -3.36 -2.90 16.41
N ILE A 52 -2.23 -3.60 16.51
CA ILE A 52 -1.40 -3.94 15.35
C ILE A 52 -1.99 -5.17 14.66
N ALA A 53 -2.32 -5.02 13.40
CA ALA A 53 -2.80 -6.09 12.52
C ALA A 53 -1.68 -6.73 11.70
N LEU A 54 -0.73 -5.93 11.19
CA LEU A 54 0.38 -6.41 10.40
C LEU A 54 1.73 -5.88 10.90
N VAL A 55 2.74 -6.73 10.82
CA VAL A 55 4.16 -6.34 10.93
C VAL A 55 4.79 -6.63 9.57
N VAL A 56 5.09 -5.59 8.79
CA VAL A 56 5.65 -5.76 7.44
C VAL A 56 7.16 -5.59 7.49
N PRO A 57 7.95 -6.62 7.13
CA PRO A 57 9.40 -6.50 7.08
C PRO A 57 9.83 -5.41 6.11
N THR A 58 10.81 -4.60 6.50
CA THR A 58 11.42 -3.59 5.65
C THR A 58 12.91 -3.87 5.51
N SER A 59 13.47 -3.63 4.32
CA SER A 59 14.91 -3.73 4.07
C SER A 59 15.64 -2.60 4.79
N GLY A 60 16.14 -2.88 5.99
CA GLY A 60 16.96 -1.93 6.72
C GLY A 60 18.35 -1.81 6.12
N SER A 61 18.85 -0.60 5.90
CA SER A 61 20.25 -0.33 5.53
C SER A 61 21.26 -0.76 6.61
N THR A 62 20.81 -1.25 7.75
CA THR A 62 21.61 -1.61 8.94
C THR A 62 21.81 -3.10 9.15
N GLY A 63 21.39 -3.95 8.20
CA GLY A 63 21.62 -5.41 8.24
C GLY A 63 20.66 -6.21 9.11
N SER A 64 20.01 -5.63 10.11
CA SER A 64 18.99 -6.33 10.93
C SER A 64 17.59 -6.03 10.41
N PRO A 65 16.73 -7.05 10.21
CA PRO A 65 15.35 -6.85 9.79
C PRO A 65 14.59 -5.97 10.81
N LYS A 66 13.88 -4.97 10.31
CA LYS A 66 12.90 -4.20 11.09
C LYS A 66 11.52 -4.35 10.46
N GLY A 67 10.47 -4.33 11.27
CA GLY A 67 9.10 -4.49 10.79
C GLY A 67 8.25 -3.26 11.07
N ALA A 68 7.65 -2.67 10.04
CA ALA A 68 6.66 -1.61 10.20
C ALA A 68 5.39 -2.18 10.85
N GLN A 69 4.98 -1.61 11.98
CA GLN A 69 3.79 -2.02 12.74
C GLN A 69 2.58 -1.24 12.25
N LEU A 70 1.66 -1.91 11.58
CA LEU A 70 0.46 -1.31 10.98
C LEU A 70 -0.80 -1.74 11.73
N SER A 71 -1.59 -0.77 12.16
CA SER A 71 -2.90 -1.04 12.73
C SER A 71 -3.92 -1.39 11.64
N ALA A 72 -5.02 -2.07 12.02
CA ALA A 72 -6.15 -2.32 11.14
C ALA A 72 -6.70 -1.00 10.57
N ASP A 73 -6.83 0.02 11.41
CA ASP A 73 -7.32 1.34 11.01
C ASP A 73 -6.44 1.98 9.93
N ALA A 74 -5.10 1.90 10.07
CA ALA A 74 -4.18 2.47 9.08
C ALA A 74 -4.26 1.74 7.73
N LEU A 75 -4.41 0.42 7.76
CA LEU A 75 -4.54 -0.41 6.56
C LEU A 75 -5.87 -0.15 5.83
N LEU A 76 -6.97 -0.05 6.58
CA LEU A 76 -8.30 0.23 6.03
C LEU A 76 -8.42 1.67 5.56
N ALA A 77 -7.83 2.65 6.27
CA ALA A 77 -7.77 4.03 5.82
C ALA A 77 -7.03 4.17 4.48
N ALA A 78 -5.90 3.46 4.30
CA ALA A 78 -5.18 3.42 3.03
C ALA A 78 -6.01 2.78 1.90
N ALA A 79 -6.77 1.72 2.20
CA ALA A 79 -7.65 1.08 1.23
C ALA A 79 -8.81 2.01 0.82
N ALA A 80 -9.47 2.64 1.78
CA ALA A 80 -10.56 3.58 1.54
C ALA A 80 -10.11 4.80 0.72
N ALA A 81 -8.99 5.42 1.08
CA ALA A 81 -8.44 6.56 0.35
C ALA A 81 -8.02 6.20 -1.08
N THR A 82 -7.52 4.96 -1.29
CA THR A 82 -7.25 4.44 -2.64
C THR A 82 -8.54 4.30 -3.45
N HIS A 83 -9.58 3.68 -2.88
CA HIS A 83 -10.87 3.51 -3.56
C HIS A 83 -11.48 4.86 -3.93
N GLU A 84 -11.45 5.84 -3.03
CA GLU A 84 -11.91 7.20 -3.30
C GLU A 84 -11.14 7.82 -4.49
N ARG A 85 -9.82 7.73 -4.48
CA ARG A 85 -8.96 8.27 -5.55
C ARG A 85 -9.18 7.62 -6.91
N LEU A 86 -9.54 6.33 -6.93
CA LEU A 86 -9.80 5.55 -8.14
C LEU A 86 -11.27 5.58 -8.59
N GLY A 87 -12.14 6.30 -7.88
CA GLY A 87 -13.55 6.46 -8.21
C GLY A 87 -14.45 5.36 -7.66
N GLY A 88 -14.00 4.55 -6.72
CA GLY A 88 -14.79 3.58 -5.98
C GLY A 88 -14.13 2.22 -5.75
N PRO A 89 -14.77 1.35 -4.93
CA PRO A 89 -14.34 -0.02 -4.74
C PRO A 89 -14.44 -0.82 -6.05
N GLY A 90 -13.71 -1.93 -6.14
CA GLY A 90 -13.71 -2.77 -7.34
C GLY A 90 -13.03 -4.11 -7.13
N ASN A 91 -12.88 -4.85 -8.22
CA ASN A 91 -12.21 -6.13 -8.28
C ASN A 91 -10.71 -5.95 -8.47
N TRP A 92 -9.92 -6.70 -7.76
CA TRP A 92 -8.46 -6.55 -7.72
C TRP A 92 -7.74 -7.78 -8.27
N LEU A 93 -6.79 -7.56 -9.17
CA LEU A 93 -5.86 -8.56 -9.64
C LEU A 93 -4.56 -8.48 -8.83
N LEU A 94 -4.18 -9.56 -8.17
CA LEU A 94 -2.94 -9.70 -7.43
C LEU A 94 -1.82 -10.22 -8.34
N ALA A 95 -0.94 -9.32 -8.75
CA ALA A 95 0.25 -9.61 -9.55
C ALA A 95 1.57 -9.37 -8.76
N LEU A 96 1.46 -9.00 -7.48
CA LEU A 96 2.58 -8.74 -6.59
C LEU A 96 2.63 -9.75 -5.45
N PRO A 97 3.82 -10.05 -4.90
CA PRO A 97 3.92 -10.92 -3.73
C PRO A 97 3.15 -10.36 -2.53
N ALA A 98 2.31 -11.19 -1.91
CA ALA A 98 1.54 -10.83 -0.70
C ALA A 98 2.40 -10.79 0.58
N THR A 99 3.72 -10.85 0.46
CA THR A 99 4.70 -10.66 1.53
C THR A 99 5.17 -9.20 1.65
N HIS A 100 4.85 -8.38 0.66
CA HIS A 100 5.14 -6.95 0.64
C HIS A 100 3.87 -6.13 0.76
N ILE A 101 4.00 -4.93 1.33
CA ILE A 101 2.84 -4.06 1.57
C ILE A 101 2.01 -3.78 0.32
N ALA A 102 2.63 -3.69 -0.86
CA ALA A 102 1.90 -3.44 -2.10
C ALA A 102 0.97 -4.60 -2.48
N GLY A 103 1.42 -5.85 -2.35
CA GLY A 103 0.58 -7.04 -2.58
C GLY A 103 -0.47 -7.24 -1.48
N LEU A 104 -0.09 -7.01 -0.21
CA LEU A 104 -1.04 -7.05 0.91
C LEU A 104 -2.17 -6.03 0.74
N GLN A 105 -1.86 -4.83 0.28
CA GLN A 105 -2.87 -3.80 0.01
C GLN A 105 -3.82 -4.17 -1.14
N VAL A 106 -3.40 -4.95 -2.11
CA VAL A 106 -4.32 -5.51 -3.12
C VAL A 106 -5.36 -6.40 -2.44
N LEU A 107 -4.92 -7.29 -1.54
CA LEU A 107 -5.82 -8.19 -0.79
C LEU A 107 -6.74 -7.41 0.16
N ILE A 108 -6.20 -6.43 0.90
CA ILE A 108 -6.96 -5.61 1.83
C ILE A 108 -8.02 -4.76 1.10
N ARG A 109 -7.67 -4.19 -0.05
CA ARG A 109 -8.64 -3.46 -0.89
C ARG A 109 -9.74 -4.35 -1.43
N ALA A 110 -9.41 -5.57 -1.86
CA ALA A 110 -10.43 -6.54 -2.27
C ALA A 110 -11.36 -6.90 -1.10
N LEU A 111 -10.83 -7.19 0.09
CA LEU A 111 -11.63 -7.45 1.29
C LEU A 111 -12.52 -6.24 1.65
N ALA A 112 -11.97 -5.02 1.64
CA ALA A 112 -12.71 -3.80 1.92
C ALA A 112 -13.80 -3.50 0.87
N ALA A 113 -13.63 -3.97 -0.36
CA ALA A 113 -14.63 -3.90 -1.42
C ALA A 113 -15.67 -5.04 -1.36
N GLY A 114 -15.50 -6.03 -0.49
CA GLY A 114 -16.34 -7.23 -0.44
C GLY A 114 -16.16 -8.14 -1.66
N THR A 115 -14.98 -8.09 -2.33
CA THR A 115 -14.67 -8.89 -3.53
C THR A 115 -13.58 -9.91 -3.23
N THR A 116 -13.54 -10.97 -4.05
CA THR A 116 -12.46 -11.96 -4.00
C THR A 116 -11.39 -11.57 -5.02
N PRO A 117 -10.12 -11.37 -4.61
CA PRO A 117 -9.07 -11.01 -5.54
C PRO A 117 -8.75 -12.16 -6.47
N VAL A 118 -8.51 -11.86 -7.74
CA VAL A 118 -7.94 -12.80 -8.71
C VAL A 118 -6.41 -12.77 -8.57
N ARG A 119 -5.75 -13.94 -8.59
CA ARG A 119 -4.29 -14.03 -8.44
C ARG A 119 -3.65 -14.65 -9.67
N ILE A 120 -2.56 -14.06 -10.14
CA ILE A 120 -1.66 -14.72 -11.09
C ILE A 120 -0.87 -15.80 -10.34
N ARG A 121 -1.03 -17.07 -10.78
CA ARG A 121 -0.49 -18.27 -10.10
C ARG A 121 0.76 -18.82 -10.78
N THR A 122 1.66 -17.98 -11.21
CA THR A 122 2.91 -18.42 -11.82
C THR A 122 4.10 -18.15 -10.87
N PRO A 123 5.19 -18.94 -10.93
CA PRO A 123 6.43 -18.55 -10.28
C PRO A 123 6.94 -17.26 -10.92
N GLY A 124 6.88 -16.16 -10.18
CA GLY A 124 7.20 -14.84 -10.70
C GLY A 124 6.03 -14.18 -11.47
N PHE A 125 6.35 -13.16 -12.25
CA PHE A 125 5.39 -12.46 -13.10
C PHE A 125 5.43 -13.03 -14.52
N ASP A 126 4.30 -13.57 -14.97
CA ASP A 126 4.11 -14.08 -16.33
C ASP A 126 3.07 -13.21 -17.07
N PRO A 127 3.48 -12.43 -18.08
CA PRO A 127 2.55 -11.60 -18.84
C PRO A 127 1.48 -12.42 -19.58
N ALA A 128 1.79 -13.64 -20.02
CA ALA A 128 0.83 -14.48 -20.73
C ALA A 128 -0.36 -14.91 -19.85
N ALA A 129 -0.25 -14.83 -18.54
CA ALA A 129 -1.35 -15.09 -17.62
C ALA A 129 -2.32 -13.91 -17.47
N LEU A 130 -1.95 -12.69 -17.89
CA LEU A 130 -2.77 -11.49 -17.70
C LEU A 130 -4.13 -11.55 -18.39
N PRO A 131 -4.27 -11.97 -19.66
CA PRO A 131 -5.58 -12.00 -20.33
C PRO A 131 -6.59 -12.87 -19.58
N GLY A 132 -6.21 -14.09 -19.21
CA GLY A 132 -7.07 -14.98 -18.44
C GLY A 132 -7.41 -14.45 -17.04
N ALA A 133 -6.44 -13.84 -16.38
CA ALA A 133 -6.62 -13.29 -15.04
C ALA A 133 -7.52 -12.03 -15.05
N VAL A 134 -7.40 -11.15 -16.05
CA VAL A 134 -8.26 -9.97 -16.21
C VAL A 134 -9.68 -10.40 -16.59
N ALA A 135 -9.85 -11.40 -17.48
CA ALA A 135 -11.14 -11.94 -17.82
C ALA A 135 -11.87 -12.60 -16.63
N ALA A 136 -11.12 -13.11 -15.66
CA ALA A 136 -11.67 -13.69 -14.43
C ALA A 136 -12.12 -12.65 -13.38
N LEU A 137 -11.77 -11.37 -13.55
CA LEU A 137 -12.28 -10.29 -12.71
C LEU A 137 -13.78 -10.12 -12.94
N GLY A 138 -14.53 -9.98 -11.85
CA GLY A 138 -15.99 -9.76 -11.91
C GLY A 138 -16.37 -8.43 -12.58
N PRO A 139 -17.67 -8.19 -12.72
CA PRO A 139 -18.19 -6.94 -13.27
C PRO A 139 -17.88 -5.74 -12.36
N GLY A 140 -17.94 -4.53 -12.92
CA GLY A 140 -17.61 -3.28 -12.22
C GLY A 140 -16.16 -2.86 -12.42
N ARG A 141 -15.66 -2.02 -11.53
CA ARG A 141 -14.31 -1.48 -11.62
C ARG A 141 -13.26 -2.57 -11.41
N ARG A 142 -12.17 -2.52 -12.19
CA ARG A 142 -11.10 -3.53 -12.21
C ARG A 142 -9.75 -2.87 -12.06
N TYR A 143 -8.96 -3.37 -11.14
CA TYR A 143 -7.70 -2.75 -10.74
C TYR A 143 -6.57 -3.77 -10.59
N THR A 144 -5.34 -3.33 -10.77
CA THR A 144 -4.13 -4.07 -10.38
C THR A 144 -3.05 -3.15 -9.85
N SER A 145 -2.02 -3.75 -9.27
CA SER A 145 -0.79 -3.05 -8.88
C SER A 145 0.41 -3.76 -9.48
N LEU A 146 1.32 -3.02 -10.10
CA LEU A 146 2.53 -3.51 -10.74
C LEU A 146 3.75 -2.68 -10.31
N VAL A 147 4.93 -3.25 -10.52
CA VAL A 147 6.20 -2.51 -10.53
C VAL A 147 6.64 -2.23 -11.98
N SER A 148 7.55 -1.28 -12.17
CA SER A 148 7.97 -0.82 -13.51
C SER A 148 8.46 -1.97 -14.41
N ASN A 149 9.20 -2.93 -13.87
CA ASN A 149 9.67 -4.08 -14.65
C ASN A 149 8.52 -4.98 -15.12
N GLN A 150 7.49 -5.20 -14.29
CA GLN A 150 6.32 -5.98 -14.67
C GLN A 150 5.53 -5.28 -15.79
N LEU A 151 5.32 -3.97 -15.67
CA LEU A 151 4.66 -3.20 -16.73
C LEU A 151 5.50 -3.26 -18.03
N ALA A 152 6.82 -3.08 -17.95
CA ALA A 152 7.69 -3.17 -19.12
C ALA A 152 7.58 -4.55 -19.81
N THR A 153 7.62 -5.65 -19.03
CA THR A 153 7.46 -7.01 -19.56
C THR A 153 6.06 -7.23 -20.16
N ALA A 154 5.01 -6.70 -19.53
CA ALA A 154 3.64 -6.82 -20.06
C ALA A 154 3.46 -6.06 -21.39
N LEU A 155 4.17 -4.94 -21.60
CA LEU A 155 4.12 -4.17 -22.85
C LEU A 155 4.85 -4.85 -24.02
N GLU A 156 5.66 -5.86 -23.77
CA GLU A 156 6.28 -6.69 -24.83
C GLU A 156 5.34 -7.80 -25.34
N ASP A 157 4.27 -8.10 -24.59
CA ASP A 157 3.25 -9.09 -24.97
C ASP A 157 1.94 -8.36 -25.36
N PRO A 158 1.52 -8.41 -26.63
CA PRO A 158 0.32 -7.70 -27.10
C PRO A 158 -0.97 -8.11 -26.37
N GLY A 159 -1.09 -9.40 -25.97
CA GLY A 159 -2.25 -9.90 -25.23
C GLY A 159 -2.29 -9.34 -23.81
N ALA A 160 -1.15 -9.34 -23.14
CA ALA A 160 -1.01 -8.74 -21.81
C ALA A 160 -1.26 -7.23 -21.81
N ALA A 161 -0.71 -6.53 -22.81
CA ALA A 161 -0.90 -5.10 -22.99
C ALA A 161 -2.38 -4.75 -23.21
N ALA A 162 -3.07 -5.49 -24.09
CA ALA A 162 -4.51 -5.35 -24.32
C ALA A 162 -5.33 -5.61 -23.04
N ALA A 163 -5.00 -6.67 -22.29
CA ALA A 163 -5.66 -6.98 -21.03
C ALA A 163 -5.49 -5.88 -19.99
N LEU A 164 -4.29 -5.29 -19.86
CA LEU A 164 -4.07 -4.17 -18.95
C LEU A 164 -4.86 -2.91 -19.36
N ALA A 165 -5.10 -2.69 -20.65
CA ALA A 165 -5.91 -1.57 -21.15
C ALA A 165 -7.39 -1.71 -20.81
N GLU A 166 -7.86 -2.92 -20.47
CA GLU A 166 -9.24 -3.15 -20.01
C GLU A 166 -9.46 -2.78 -18.52
N LEU A 167 -8.40 -2.52 -17.77
CA LEU A 167 -8.49 -2.16 -16.35
C LEU A 167 -8.81 -0.68 -16.17
N ASP A 168 -9.66 -0.35 -15.17
CA ASP A 168 -9.92 1.05 -14.81
C ASP A 168 -8.68 1.78 -14.30
N ALA A 169 -7.76 1.07 -13.63
CA ALA A 169 -6.46 1.61 -13.27
C ALA A 169 -5.41 0.52 -13.01
N VAL A 170 -4.17 0.83 -13.40
CA VAL A 170 -2.95 0.09 -13.06
C VAL A 170 -2.11 0.95 -12.13
N LEU A 171 -2.07 0.61 -10.84
CA LEU A 171 -1.22 1.29 -9.88
C LEU A 171 0.25 0.89 -10.12
N LEU A 172 1.10 1.87 -10.36
CA LEU A 172 2.52 1.65 -10.63
C LEU A 172 3.38 2.26 -9.51
N GLY A 173 4.11 1.43 -8.79
CA GLY A 173 4.91 1.85 -7.64
C GLY A 173 6.17 1.04 -7.42
N GLY A 174 6.76 1.17 -6.23
CA GLY A 174 7.94 0.44 -5.82
C GLY A 174 9.27 0.97 -6.35
N GLY A 175 9.26 2.00 -7.19
CA GLY A 175 10.46 2.62 -7.75
C GLY A 175 10.14 3.65 -8.83
N PRO A 176 11.17 4.23 -9.46
CA PRO A 176 10.98 5.18 -10.56
C PRO A 176 10.29 4.52 -11.75
N ALA A 177 9.41 5.27 -12.40
CA ALA A 177 8.78 4.89 -13.67
C ALA A 177 9.39 5.74 -14.79
N PRO A 178 10.15 5.15 -15.74
CA PRO A 178 10.70 5.88 -16.88
C PRO A 178 9.59 6.53 -17.73
N ALA A 179 9.78 7.78 -18.16
CA ALA A 179 8.79 8.50 -18.96
C ALA A 179 8.38 7.72 -20.22
N ALA A 180 9.36 7.16 -20.95
CA ALA A 180 9.10 6.34 -22.14
C ALA A 180 8.21 5.11 -21.86
N LEU A 181 8.30 4.50 -20.66
CA LEU A 181 7.43 3.39 -20.26
C LEU A 181 5.98 3.86 -20.08
N LEU A 182 5.80 5.02 -19.45
CA LEU A 182 4.48 5.63 -19.25
C LEU A 182 3.85 6.07 -20.57
N GLU A 183 4.63 6.66 -21.48
CA GLU A 183 4.19 7.05 -22.82
C GLU A 183 3.75 5.84 -23.64
N ARG A 184 4.51 4.74 -23.63
CA ARG A 184 4.13 3.48 -24.28
C ARG A 184 2.82 2.91 -23.73
N ALA A 185 2.66 2.89 -22.41
CA ALA A 185 1.43 2.42 -21.78
C ALA A 185 0.22 3.30 -22.15
N ALA A 186 0.38 4.63 -22.13
CA ALA A 186 -0.65 5.57 -22.50
C ALA A 186 -1.06 5.45 -23.98
N ALA A 187 -0.10 5.21 -24.88
CA ALA A 187 -0.35 5.07 -26.33
C ALA A 187 -1.30 3.89 -26.67
N ILE A 188 -1.38 2.89 -25.81
CA ILE A 188 -2.28 1.73 -25.96
C ILE A 188 -3.48 1.77 -25.00
N GLY A 189 -3.69 2.91 -24.32
CA GLY A 189 -4.88 3.13 -23.49
C GLY A 189 -4.81 2.58 -22.07
N ILE A 190 -3.64 2.15 -21.57
CA ILE A 190 -3.49 1.72 -20.19
C ILE A 190 -3.53 2.93 -19.27
N ASN A 191 -4.49 2.96 -18.33
CA ASN A 191 -4.61 3.99 -17.31
C ASN A 191 -3.63 3.72 -16.16
N VAL A 192 -2.39 4.19 -16.29
CA VAL A 192 -1.36 4.05 -15.26
C VAL A 192 -1.47 5.18 -14.24
N VAL A 193 -1.65 4.82 -12.98
CA VAL A 193 -1.63 5.72 -11.82
C VAL A 193 -0.32 5.49 -11.07
N ARG A 194 0.58 6.48 -11.07
CA ARG A 194 1.87 6.39 -10.36
C ARG A 194 1.65 6.54 -8.87
N THR A 195 2.25 5.65 -8.08
CA THR A 195 2.08 5.65 -6.64
C THR A 195 3.43 5.80 -5.93
N TYR A 196 3.46 6.66 -4.92
CA TYR A 196 4.56 6.79 -3.97
C TYR A 196 4.08 6.39 -2.59
N GLY A 197 4.88 5.61 -1.90
CA GLY A 197 4.63 5.12 -0.55
C GLY A 197 5.62 4.05 -0.13
N MET A 198 5.45 3.54 1.07
CA MET A 198 6.33 2.55 1.69
C MET A 198 5.54 1.69 2.69
N SER A 199 6.19 0.72 3.33
CA SER A 199 5.53 -0.08 4.38
C SER A 199 5.02 0.81 5.52
N GLU A 200 5.78 1.84 5.86
CA GLU A 200 5.50 2.78 6.94
C GLU A 200 4.27 3.70 6.67
N THR A 201 3.79 3.75 5.44
CA THR A 201 2.58 4.50 5.04
C THR A 201 1.42 3.58 4.65
N ALA A 202 1.45 2.31 5.10
CA ALA A 202 0.50 1.28 4.69
C ALA A 202 0.38 1.13 3.16
N GLY A 203 1.47 1.36 2.43
CA GLY A 203 1.54 1.32 0.97
C GLY A 203 1.52 2.70 0.32
N GLY A 204 1.00 2.78 -0.91
CA GLY A 204 0.93 4.04 -1.66
C GLY A 204 0.05 5.08 -0.95
N CYS A 205 0.58 6.28 -0.76
CA CYS A 205 -0.09 7.39 -0.07
C CYS A 205 -0.12 8.69 -0.88
N VAL A 206 0.63 8.76 -1.99
CA VAL A 206 0.61 9.88 -2.96
C VAL A 206 0.45 9.30 -4.36
N TYR A 207 -0.60 9.68 -5.07
CA TYR A 207 -0.91 9.19 -6.41
C TYR A 207 -0.82 10.31 -7.42
N ASP A 208 0.00 10.12 -8.48
CA ASP A 208 0.31 11.13 -9.51
C ASP A 208 0.74 12.50 -8.93
N GLY A 209 1.47 12.47 -7.81
CA GLY A 209 1.92 13.66 -7.12
C GLY A 209 0.89 14.30 -6.18
N VAL A 210 -0.32 13.74 -6.07
CA VAL A 210 -1.40 14.23 -5.19
C VAL A 210 -1.51 13.30 -3.96
N PRO A 211 -1.39 13.81 -2.73
CA PRO A 211 -1.64 13.04 -1.53
C PRO A 211 -3.07 12.47 -1.51
N LEU A 212 -3.22 11.24 -1.04
CA LEU A 212 -4.54 10.64 -0.84
C LEU A 212 -5.31 11.34 0.29
N ALA A 213 -6.62 11.14 0.33
CA ALA A 213 -7.47 11.71 1.39
C ALA A 213 -6.94 11.38 2.79
N GLY A 214 -6.82 12.39 3.64
CA GLY A 214 -6.28 12.29 4.99
C GLY A 214 -4.74 12.24 5.09
N VAL A 215 -4.02 12.17 3.97
CA VAL A 215 -2.55 12.18 3.95
C VAL A 215 -2.03 13.61 3.92
N GLY A 216 -1.28 14.00 4.96
CA GLY A 216 -0.51 15.23 4.99
C GLY A 216 0.86 15.04 4.33
N LEU A 217 1.26 15.98 3.46
CA LEU A 217 2.58 15.98 2.83
C LEU A 217 3.21 17.36 2.98
N ARG A 218 4.46 17.39 3.46
CA ARG A 218 5.29 18.60 3.53
C ARG A 218 6.67 18.31 2.98
N LEU A 219 7.19 19.24 2.21
CA LEU A 219 8.58 19.25 1.78
C LEU A 219 9.36 20.26 2.64
N ASP A 220 10.50 19.83 3.20
CA ASP A 220 11.35 20.64 4.05
C ASP A 220 12.80 20.27 3.77
N ASP A 221 13.59 21.21 3.28
CA ASP A 221 15.00 21.01 2.89
C ASP A 221 15.25 19.74 2.05
N GLY A 222 14.38 19.50 1.05
CA GLY A 222 14.44 18.34 0.18
C GLY A 222 13.97 17.02 0.83
N ARG A 223 13.49 17.04 2.07
CA ARG A 223 12.90 15.89 2.75
C ARG A 223 11.39 15.88 2.60
N ILE A 224 10.86 14.69 2.39
CA ILE A 224 9.42 14.45 2.37
C ILE A 224 8.98 14.07 3.80
N HIS A 225 8.06 14.85 4.36
CA HIS A 225 7.38 14.53 5.61
C HIS A 225 5.96 14.09 5.27
N LEU A 226 5.57 12.92 5.79
CA LEU A 226 4.25 12.35 5.62
C LEU A 226 3.54 12.26 6.97
N GLY A 227 2.25 12.57 6.99
CA GLY A 227 1.38 12.49 8.15
C GLY A 227 0.03 11.87 7.79
N GLY A 228 -0.77 11.51 8.80
CA GLY A 228 -2.13 11.06 8.60
C GLY A 228 -2.42 9.63 9.09
N PRO A 229 -3.64 9.15 8.83
CA PRO A 229 -4.15 7.90 9.41
C PRO A 229 -3.47 6.64 8.86
N THR A 230 -2.75 6.74 7.74
CA THR A 230 -2.10 5.59 7.08
C THR A 230 -0.72 5.25 7.65
N LEU A 231 -0.23 6.02 8.63
CA LEU A 231 1.11 5.83 9.16
C LEU A 231 1.21 4.60 10.09
N ALA A 232 2.36 3.92 9.98
CA ALA A 232 2.75 2.89 10.95
C ALA A 232 2.89 3.47 12.36
N SER A 233 2.53 2.69 13.37
CA SER A 233 2.68 3.06 14.79
C SER A 233 4.14 3.08 15.24
N GLY A 234 5.06 2.50 14.47
CA GLY A 234 6.48 2.39 14.74
C GLY A 234 7.08 1.13 14.14
N TYR A 235 8.25 0.74 14.65
CA TYR A 235 8.92 -0.48 14.22
C TYR A 235 8.95 -1.54 15.32
N ARG A 236 8.70 -2.79 14.94
CA ARG A 236 9.12 -3.96 15.70
C ARG A 236 10.63 -4.11 15.47
N ASN A 237 11.44 -4.27 16.49
CA ASN A 237 12.88 -4.27 16.39
C ASN A 237 13.46 -2.99 15.72
N PRO A 238 13.29 -1.81 16.33
CA PRO A 238 13.87 -0.58 15.79
C PRO A 238 15.39 -0.69 15.78
N PRO A 239 16.09 -0.05 14.82
CA PRO A 239 17.54 0.00 14.82
C PRO A 239 18.03 0.64 16.11
N ALA A 240 19.19 0.19 16.61
CA ALA A 240 19.84 0.84 17.75
C ALA A 240 20.08 2.32 17.41
N VAL A 241 19.42 3.20 18.13
CA VAL A 241 19.47 4.64 17.88
C VAL A 241 20.75 5.17 18.53
N SER A 242 21.68 5.72 17.75
CA SER A 242 22.74 6.57 18.33
C SER A 242 22.08 7.77 19.02
N ARG A 243 22.62 8.23 20.15
CA ARG A 243 22.02 9.30 20.97
C ARG A 243 21.55 10.53 20.16
N GLY A 244 22.22 10.87 19.04
CA GLY A 244 21.82 11.96 18.15
C GLY A 244 20.57 11.68 17.30
N SER A 245 20.22 10.42 17.04
CA SER A 245 19.03 10.05 16.24
C SER A 245 17.75 9.98 17.08
N ALA A 246 17.86 9.77 18.42
CA ALA A 246 16.72 9.79 19.34
C ALA A 246 16.09 11.19 19.40
N GLU A 247 16.93 12.22 19.45
CA GLU A 247 16.51 13.62 19.49
C GLU A 247 15.82 14.06 18.18
N LEU A 248 16.28 13.54 17.04
CA LEU A 248 15.66 13.76 15.74
C LEU A 248 14.29 13.03 15.61
N ALA A 249 14.18 11.81 16.16
CA ALA A 249 12.93 11.05 16.15
C ALA A 249 11.86 11.70 17.06
N GLU A 250 12.29 12.29 18.19
CA GLU A 250 11.40 12.99 19.10
C GLU A 250 10.94 14.34 18.54
N ARG A 251 11.82 15.06 17.84
CA ARG A 251 11.47 16.26 17.06
C ARG A 251 10.54 15.96 15.91
N SER A 252 10.69 14.80 15.23
CA SER A 252 9.79 14.33 14.17
C SER A 252 8.40 14.02 14.71
N ARG A 253 8.28 13.40 15.90
CA ARG A 253 7.00 13.13 16.56
C ARG A 253 6.29 14.42 17.02
N SER A 254 7.03 15.39 17.53
CA SER A 254 6.47 16.69 17.90
C SER A 254 6.06 17.53 16.69
N GLY A 255 6.78 17.39 15.57
CA GLY A 255 6.42 17.99 14.28
C GLY A 255 5.13 17.42 13.69
N ASN A 256 4.93 16.10 13.78
CA ASN A 256 3.70 15.43 13.33
C ASN A 256 2.46 15.92 14.10
N ARG A 257 2.53 16.12 15.42
CA ARG A 257 1.42 16.70 16.20
C ARG A 257 1.04 18.11 15.76
N ARG A 258 2.01 18.94 15.32
CA ARG A 258 1.75 20.29 14.80
C ARG A 258 1.15 20.27 13.39
N ILE A 259 1.48 19.29 12.58
CA ILE A 259 0.93 19.15 11.23
C ILE A 259 -0.54 18.72 11.30
N ASP A 260 -0.90 17.77 12.16
CA ASP A 260 -2.28 17.35 12.36
C ASP A 260 -3.18 18.53 12.80
N SER A 261 -2.67 19.38 13.70
CA SER A 261 -3.42 20.59 14.12
C SER A 261 -3.51 21.67 13.04
N ALA A 262 -2.54 21.75 12.12
CA ALA A 262 -2.56 22.70 11.02
C ALA A 262 -3.45 22.26 9.85
N VAL A 263 -3.46 20.95 9.53
CA VAL A 263 -4.33 20.36 8.50
C VAL A 263 -5.80 20.44 8.93
N SER A 264 -6.12 20.17 10.20
CA SER A 264 -7.49 20.30 10.70
C SER A 264 -7.98 21.75 10.66
N ARG A 265 -7.11 22.75 10.90
CA ARG A 265 -7.46 24.17 10.77
C ARG A 265 -7.64 24.60 9.32
N GLY A 266 -6.78 24.17 8.40
CA GLY A 266 -6.90 24.46 6.97
C GLY A 266 -8.16 23.86 6.33
N SER A 267 -8.54 22.64 6.74
CA SER A 267 -9.75 21.99 6.26
C SER A 267 -11.03 22.66 6.78
N ALA A 268 -11.02 23.17 8.01
CA ALA A 268 -12.13 23.95 8.56
C ALA A 268 -12.28 25.30 7.83
N GLU A 269 -11.18 25.97 7.55
CA GLU A 269 -11.18 27.27 6.84
C GLU A 269 -11.62 27.15 5.38
N LEU A 270 -11.22 26.06 4.68
CA LEU A 270 -11.69 25.76 3.34
C LEU A 270 -13.18 25.37 3.31
N ALA A 271 -13.65 24.64 4.30
CA ALA A 271 -15.08 24.30 4.43
C ALA A 271 -15.94 25.54 4.73
N GLU A 272 -15.44 26.50 5.49
CA GLU A 272 -16.11 27.75 5.80
C GLU A 272 -16.15 28.69 4.58
N ARG A 273 -15.08 28.80 3.82
CA ARG A 273 -15.04 29.56 2.54
C ARG A 273 -15.97 28.98 1.47
N SER A 274 -16.10 27.64 1.42
CA SER A 274 -17.04 26.97 0.50
C SER A 274 -18.52 27.24 0.86
N ARG A 275 -18.83 27.46 2.14
CA ARG A 275 -20.22 27.79 2.60
C ARG A 275 -20.58 29.25 2.43
N SER A 276 -19.60 30.15 2.37
CA SER A 276 -19.85 31.60 2.21
C SER A 276 -19.96 32.05 0.75
N GLY A 277 -19.62 31.16 -0.23
CA GLY A 277 -19.60 31.45 -1.66
C GLY A 277 -20.94 31.32 -2.39
N ASN A 278 -22.03 30.98 -1.71
CA ASN A 278 -23.35 30.80 -2.35
C ASN A 278 -24.35 31.90 -1.96
N ARG A 279 -24.14 33.10 -2.48
CA ARG A 279 -25.17 34.15 -2.48
C ARG A 279 -25.22 34.91 -3.80
N ARG A 280 -26.28 34.59 -4.59
CA ARG A 280 -27.04 35.37 -5.57
C ARG A 280 -26.24 36.13 -6.65
N ILE A 281 -26.55 35.73 -7.86
CA ILE A 281 -26.64 36.68 -8.99
C ILE A 281 -28.11 36.73 -9.35
N ASP A 282 -28.67 37.95 -9.26
CA ASP A 282 -29.90 38.34 -9.92
C ASP A 282 -29.65 38.43 -11.43
#